data_3140eed814f2426b12eebcf805e14282
#
_entry.id   3140eed814f2426b12eebcf805e14282
#
_cell.length_a   1.000
_cell.length_b   1.000
_cell.length_c   1.000
_cell.angle_alpha   90.00
_cell.angle_beta   90.00
_cell.angle_gamma   90.00
#
_symmetry.space_group_name_H-M   'P 1'
#
loop_
_entity.id
_entity.type
_entity.pdbx_description
1 polymer ?
#
loop_
_entity_poly.entity_id
_entity_poly.type
_entity_poly.pdbx_seq_one_letter_code
_entity_poly.pdbx_strand_id
1 'polypeptide(L)'
;VRGFDIVRPLSITTLIAIMLPLVLLPLASIFIFGTNKGLGSFWAALSAPEAIFALKLSMVTSFWATVFNVLFGLFAAYVLSRYDFLGRTALIVTISLPTAIPTAVAGFALLLLWGPYGTLGRLLAPHGVQLMFTAIAIILANIFVTFPLAFGVIKPVFDTMSRSLEEASATIGATRWQTFWHVTLPSLRGAIVSGALLTFARAVGEFGSTILVSGNLALHTQTAPLYIFAKFNEGQIEAANAVAIVLALFSFVIFSILFFARDWLDVE
;
A
#
# COMPACT_ATOMS: atom_id res chain seq x y z
N VAL A 1 -16.92 45.64 -16.67
CA VAL A 1 -17.15 45.67 -15.23
C VAL A 1 -16.61 44.37 -14.68
N ARG A 2 -15.36 44.38 -14.17
CA ARG A 2 -14.79 43.26 -13.44
C ARG A 2 -15.43 43.28 -12.04
N GLY A 3 -16.51 42.54 -11.86
CA GLY A 3 -17.00 42.22 -10.51
C GLY A 3 -15.88 41.53 -9.76
N PHE A 4 -15.45 42.10 -8.66
CA PHE A 4 -14.58 41.44 -7.69
C PHE A 4 -15.28 40.15 -7.28
N ASP A 5 -14.77 39.03 -7.76
CA ASP A 5 -15.37 37.71 -7.48
C ASP A 5 -14.98 37.31 -6.04
N ILE A 6 -15.71 37.90 -5.06
CA ILE A 6 -15.49 37.70 -3.61
C ILE A 6 -15.69 36.22 -3.23
N VAL A 7 -16.45 35.49 -4.03
CA VAL A 7 -16.74 34.06 -3.81
C VAL A 7 -15.47 33.23 -3.88
N ARG A 8 -14.57 33.55 -4.83
CA ARG A 8 -13.32 32.78 -5.02
C ARG A 8 -12.37 32.87 -3.81
N PRO A 9 -11.97 34.06 -3.30
CA PRO A 9 -11.10 34.12 -2.13
C PRO A 9 -11.79 33.57 -0.87
N LEU A 10 -13.08 33.81 -0.69
CA LEU A 10 -13.83 33.30 0.45
C LEU A 10 -13.88 31.74 0.45
N SER A 11 -14.16 31.12 -0.67
CA SER A 11 -14.19 29.65 -0.78
C SER A 11 -12.81 29.03 -0.55
N ILE A 12 -11.75 29.63 -1.07
CA ILE A 12 -10.36 29.16 -0.82
C ILE A 12 -10.01 29.29 0.65
N THR A 13 -10.28 30.47 1.26
CA THR A 13 -9.99 30.70 2.68
C THR A 13 -10.77 29.73 3.58
N THR A 14 -12.04 29.51 3.29
CA THR A 14 -12.88 28.54 4.03
C THR A 14 -12.35 27.12 3.90
N LEU A 15 -11.97 26.71 2.69
CA LEU A 15 -11.37 25.38 2.45
C LEU A 15 -10.10 25.19 3.26
N ILE A 16 -9.18 26.18 3.21
CA ILE A 16 -7.91 26.13 3.94
C ILE A 16 -8.19 26.13 5.46
N ALA A 17 -9.07 27.00 5.95
CA ALA A 17 -9.39 27.12 7.37
C ALA A 17 -10.01 25.83 7.97
N ILE A 18 -10.68 25.02 7.16
CA ILE A 18 -11.27 23.74 7.59
C ILE A 18 -10.28 22.60 7.40
N MET A 19 -9.71 22.45 6.20
CA MET A 19 -8.90 21.28 5.83
C MET A 19 -7.56 21.27 6.53
N LEU A 20 -6.90 22.42 6.66
CA LEU A 20 -5.57 22.50 7.24
C LEU A 20 -5.55 22.07 8.73
N PRO A 21 -6.43 22.60 9.62
CA PRO A 21 -6.50 22.11 11.00
C PRO A 21 -6.97 20.65 11.07
N LEU A 22 -7.95 20.24 10.27
CA LEU A 22 -8.48 18.87 10.29
C LEU A 22 -7.38 17.82 10.03
N VAL A 23 -6.41 18.14 9.17
CA VAL A 23 -5.31 17.22 8.84
C VAL A 23 -4.11 17.45 9.74
N LEU A 24 -3.71 18.72 9.97
CA LEU A 24 -2.46 19.03 10.68
C LEU A 24 -2.57 18.86 12.19
N LEU A 25 -3.72 19.17 12.83
CA LEU A 25 -3.83 19.06 14.29
C LEU A 25 -3.67 17.61 14.80
N PRO A 26 -4.32 16.58 14.21
CA PRO A 26 -4.07 15.19 14.62
C PRO A 26 -2.61 14.76 14.40
N LEU A 27 -2.00 15.15 13.29
CA LEU A 27 -0.60 14.85 13.02
C LEU A 27 0.32 15.55 14.00
N ALA A 28 0.12 16.86 14.25
CA ALA A 28 0.89 17.62 15.22
C ALA A 28 0.77 17.03 16.64
N SER A 29 -0.40 16.51 17.02
CA SER A 29 -0.60 15.90 18.33
C SER A 29 0.31 14.69 18.56
N ILE A 30 0.53 13.84 17.53
CA ILE A 30 1.45 12.70 17.62
C ILE A 30 2.86 13.18 17.96
N PHE A 31 3.34 14.25 17.31
CA PHE A 31 4.67 14.82 17.58
C PHE A 31 4.74 15.49 18.97
N ILE A 32 3.74 16.27 19.36
CA ILE A 32 3.69 16.95 20.66
C ILE A 32 3.69 15.92 21.80
N PHE A 33 2.82 14.92 21.75
CA PHE A 33 2.75 13.91 22.80
C PHE A 33 3.93 12.94 22.76
N GLY A 34 4.50 12.65 21.57
CA GLY A 34 5.64 11.75 21.43
C GLY A 34 6.95 12.32 21.94
N THR A 35 7.09 13.66 22.01
CA THR A 35 8.32 14.32 22.50
C THR A 35 8.14 14.99 23.87
N ASN A 36 6.97 14.90 24.48
CA ASN A 36 6.63 15.63 25.72
C ASN A 36 7.53 15.25 26.91
N LYS A 37 8.05 14.03 26.98
CA LYS A 37 9.01 13.57 28.01
C LYS A 37 10.48 13.78 27.59
N GLY A 38 10.72 14.52 26.52
CA GLY A 38 12.04 14.83 25.99
C GLY A 38 12.53 13.83 24.94
N LEU A 39 13.48 14.28 24.12
CA LEU A 39 14.05 13.48 23.03
C LEU A 39 14.77 12.20 23.50
N GLY A 40 15.34 12.19 24.71
CA GLY A 40 15.98 11.01 25.28
C GLY A 40 15.00 9.85 25.47
N SER A 41 13.80 10.13 25.99
CA SER A 41 12.73 9.15 26.16
C SER A 41 12.22 8.63 24.80
N PHE A 42 12.06 9.52 23.83
CA PHE A 42 11.70 9.16 22.45
C PHE A 42 12.71 8.18 21.83
N TRP A 43 14.01 8.49 21.90
CA TRP A 43 15.04 7.62 21.34
C TRP A 43 15.15 6.29 22.08
N ALA A 44 15.00 6.27 23.38
CA ALA A 44 14.97 5.04 24.17
C ALA A 44 13.80 4.14 23.74
N ALA A 45 12.59 4.69 23.58
CA ALA A 45 11.42 3.96 23.10
C ALA A 45 11.58 3.43 21.68
N LEU A 46 12.13 4.24 20.76
CA LEU A 46 12.36 3.85 19.38
C LEU A 46 13.45 2.79 19.25
N SER A 47 14.47 2.82 20.13
CA SER A 47 15.58 1.87 20.15
C SER A 47 15.22 0.53 20.80
N ALA A 48 14.01 0.38 21.33
CA ALA A 48 13.56 -0.89 21.89
C ALA A 48 13.59 -2.00 20.81
N PRO A 49 14.11 -3.20 21.12
CA PRO A 49 14.21 -4.29 20.13
C PRO A 49 12.89 -4.60 19.45
N GLU A 50 11.77 -4.56 20.19
CA GLU A 50 10.43 -4.82 19.67
C GLU A 50 10.00 -3.73 18.66
N ALA A 51 10.31 -2.45 18.93
CA ALA A 51 9.98 -1.33 18.04
C ALA A 51 10.75 -1.45 16.72
N ILE A 52 12.07 -1.70 16.79
CA ILE A 52 12.92 -1.88 15.61
C ILE A 52 12.46 -3.10 14.81
N PHE A 53 12.15 -4.21 15.47
CA PHE A 53 11.65 -5.42 14.83
C PHE A 53 10.33 -5.16 14.10
N ALA A 54 9.37 -4.51 14.77
CA ALA A 54 8.06 -4.20 14.21
C ALA A 54 8.16 -3.29 12.97
N LEU A 55 9.02 -2.26 13.00
CA LEU A 55 9.30 -1.41 11.85
C LEU A 55 9.92 -2.21 10.71
N LYS A 56 10.97 -3.00 10.97
CA LYS A 56 11.62 -3.84 9.95
C LYS A 56 10.64 -4.84 9.33
N LEU A 57 9.84 -5.52 10.15
CA LEU A 57 8.85 -6.48 9.66
C LEU A 57 7.83 -5.80 8.76
N SER A 58 7.30 -4.63 9.14
CA SER A 58 6.38 -3.86 8.29
C SER A 58 7.00 -3.51 6.94
N MET A 59 8.25 -3.02 6.93
CA MET A 59 8.94 -2.66 5.68
C MET A 59 9.16 -3.89 4.78
N VAL A 60 9.66 -4.99 5.33
CA VAL A 60 9.96 -6.21 4.57
C VAL A 60 8.70 -6.84 4.01
N THR A 61 7.65 -6.99 4.83
CA THR A 61 6.40 -7.62 4.38
C THR A 61 5.67 -6.76 3.34
N SER A 62 5.65 -5.44 3.53
CA SER A 62 5.07 -4.50 2.57
C SER A 62 5.86 -4.44 1.26
N PHE A 63 7.19 -4.51 1.33
CA PHE A 63 8.05 -4.57 0.14
C PHE A 63 7.71 -5.79 -0.73
N TRP A 64 7.69 -6.99 -0.14
CA TRP A 64 7.38 -8.20 -0.89
C TRP A 64 5.95 -8.23 -1.43
N ALA A 65 4.99 -7.74 -0.64
CA ALA A 65 3.62 -7.57 -1.12
C ALA A 65 3.54 -6.61 -2.32
N THR A 66 4.28 -5.49 -2.25
CA THR A 66 4.33 -4.51 -3.34
C THR A 66 4.96 -5.09 -4.60
N VAL A 67 6.09 -5.79 -4.48
CA VAL A 67 6.74 -6.45 -5.62
C VAL A 67 5.77 -7.42 -6.30
N PHE A 68 5.08 -8.25 -5.51
CA PHE A 68 4.07 -9.16 -6.05
C PHE A 68 2.94 -8.40 -6.75
N ASN A 69 2.38 -7.38 -6.09
CA ASN A 69 1.24 -6.63 -6.61
C ASN A 69 1.57 -5.85 -7.88
N VAL A 70 2.77 -5.31 -7.99
CA VAL A 70 3.23 -4.62 -9.21
C VAL A 70 3.41 -5.62 -10.36
N LEU A 71 4.08 -6.74 -10.12
CA LEU A 71 4.33 -7.74 -11.16
C LEU A 71 3.02 -8.34 -11.68
N PHE A 72 2.18 -8.82 -10.78
CA PHE A 72 0.91 -9.43 -11.16
C PHE A 72 -0.15 -8.40 -11.57
N GLY A 73 -0.11 -7.19 -11.01
CA GLY A 73 -0.95 -6.06 -11.44
C GLY A 73 -0.62 -5.61 -12.86
N LEU A 74 0.68 -5.53 -13.21
CA LEU A 74 1.14 -5.26 -14.57
C LEU A 74 0.69 -6.36 -15.55
N PHE A 75 0.86 -7.63 -15.17
CA PHE A 75 0.40 -8.77 -15.96
C PHE A 75 -1.11 -8.74 -16.17
N ALA A 76 -1.89 -8.54 -15.10
CA ALA A 76 -3.35 -8.44 -15.18
C ALA A 76 -3.79 -7.25 -16.03
N ALA A 77 -3.14 -6.09 -15.86
CA ALA A 77 -3.40 -4.90 -16.68
C ALA A 77 -3.12 -5.16 -18.15
N TYR A 78 -1.99 -5.80 -18.49
CA TYR A 78 -1.66 -6.19 -19.86
C TYR A 78 -2.73 -7.08 -20.47
N VAL A 79 -3.07 -8.21 -19.81
CA VAL A 79 -4.06 -9.16 -20.31
C VAL A 79 -5.42 -8.48 -20.49
N LEU A 80 -5.88 -7.73 -19.49
CA LEU A 80 -7.20 -7.09 -19.50
C LEU A 80 -7.29 -5.87 -20.41
N SER A 81 -6.18 -5.30 -20.86
CA SER A 81 -6.17 -4.18 -21.82
C SER A 81 -5.94 -4.62 -23.27
N ARG A 82 -5.30 -5.76 -23.49
CA ARG A 82 -4.93 -6.24 -24.84
C ARG A 82 -5.83 -7.35 -25.38
N TYR A 83 -6.51 -8.10 -24.52
CA TYR A 83 -7.35 -9.23 -24.93
C TYR A 83 -8.81 -9.00 -24.54
N ASP A 84 -9.71 -9.31 -25.48
CA ASP A 84 -11.14 -9.39 -25.25
C ASP A 84 -11.56 -10.86 -25.11
N PHE A 85 -12.18 -11.20 -23.99
CA PHE A 85 -12.65 -12.55 -23.70
C PHE A 85 -13.88 -12.50 -22.79
N LEU A 86 -14.65 -13.61 -22.84
CA LEU A 86 -15.83 -13.76 -21.98
C LEU A 86 -15.42 -13.72 -20.50
N GLY A 87 -16.06 -12.86 -19.70
CA GLY A 87 -15.74 -12.71 -18.26
C GLY A 87 -14.69 -11.63 -17.93
N ARG A 88 -14.14 -10.92 -18.94
CA ARG A 88 -13.18 -9.81 -18.71
C ARG A 88 -13.67 -8.81 -17.67
N THR A 89 -14.91 -8.33 -17.81
CA THR A 89 -15.51 -7.36 -16.87
C THR A 89 -15.67 -7.97 -15.48
N ALA A 90 -16.11 -9.22 -15.38
CA ALA A 90 -16.25 -9.90 -14.10
C ALA A 90 -14.88 -10.03 -13.39
N LEU A 91 -13.81 -10.32 -14.13
CA LEU A 91 -12.47 -10.40 -13.57
C LEU A 91 -11.97 -9.03 -13.07
N ILE A 92 -12.23 -7.94 -13.80
CA ILE A 92 -11.90 -6.57 -13.35
C ILE A 92 -12.63 -6.25 -12.04
N VAL A 93 -13.93 -6.56 -11.96
CA VAL A 93 -14.72 -6.37 -10.74
C VAL A 93 -14.15 -7.22 -9.59
N THR A 94 -13.83 -8.47 -9.83
CA THR A 94 -13.26 -9.38 -8.82
C THR A 94 -11.92 -8.86 -8.29
N ILE A 95 -11.03 -8.39 -9.17
CA ILE A 95 -9.75 -7.78 -8.79
C ILE A 95 -9.97 -6.54 -7.92
N SER A 96 -11.03 -5.78 -8.16
CA SER A 96 -11.32 -4.54 -7.43
C SER A 96 -12.09 -4.77 -6.12
N LEU A 97 -12.67 -5.95 -5.89
CA LEU A 97 -13.46 -6.27 -4.70
C LEU A 97 -12.76 -5.97 -3.37
N PRO A 98 -11.46 -6.27 -3.19
CA PRO A 98 -10.79 -6.01 -1.92
C PRO A 98 -10.82 -4.55 -1.46
N THR A 99 -10.98 -3.58 -2.38
CA THR A 99 -11.11 -2.17 -1.99
C THR A 99 -12.44 -1.83 -1.30
N ALA A 100 -13.48 -2.60 -1.59
CA ALA A 100 -14.82 -2.41 -1.01
C ALA A 100 -15.02 -3.19 0.30
N ILE A 101 -14.18 -4.21 0.55
CA ILE A 101 -14.29 -5.06 1.74
C ILE A 101 -13.52 -4.42 2.90
N PRO A 102 -14.12 -4.29 4.12
CA PRO A 102 -13.38 -3.88 5.30
C PRO A 102 -12.15 -4.78 5.53
N THR A 103 -10.99 -4.18 5.83
CA THR A 103 -9.72 -4.95 5.89
C THR A 103 -9.74 -6.04 6.95
N ALA A 104 -10.45 -5.83 8.07
CA ALA A 104 -10.65 -6.87 9.08
C ALA A 104 -11.44 -8.07 8.52
N VAL A 105 -12.46 -7.83 7.70
CA VAL A 105 -13.22 -8.91 7.04
C VAL A 105 -12.32 -9.68 6.06
N ALA A 106 -11.46 -8.98 5.32
CA ALA A 106 -10.46 -9.58 4.45
C ALA A 106 -9.51 -10.50 5.24
N GLY A 107 -8.98 -10.01 6.36
CA GLY A 107 -8.11 -10.82 7.24
C GLY A 107 -8.83 -12.04 7.81
N PHE A 108 -10.10 -11.89 8.21
CA PHE A 108 -10.91 -13.01 8.71
C PHE A 108 -11.17 -14.05 7.62
N ALA A 109 -11.48 -13.62 6.40
CA ALA A 109 -11.65 -14.53 5.26
C ALA A 109 -10.35 -15.31 4.95
N LEU A 110 -9.20 -14.65 4.99
CA LEU A 110 -7.90 -15.31 4.83
C LEU A 110 -7.63 -16.32 5.96
N LEU A 111 -7.97 -15.98 7.20
CA LEU A 111 -7.84 -16.88 8.34
C LEU A 111 -8.74 -18.11 8.20
N LEU A 112 -9.99 -17.94 7.76
CA LEU A 112 -10.92 -19.05 7.48
C LEU A 112 -10.44 -19.93 6.32
N LEU A 113 -9.73 -19.39 5.35
CA LEU A 113 -9.21 -20.15 4.21
C LEU A 113 -7.91 -20.89 4.53
N TRP A 114 -6.92 -20.17 5.09
CA TRP A 114 -5.54 -20.63 5.27
C TRP A 114 -5.20 -20.99 6.73
N GLY A 115 -6.10 -20.72 7.68
CA GLY A 115 -5.89 -21.02 9.09
C GLY A 115 -5.81 -22.52 9.38
N PRO A 116 -5.38 -22.92 10.59
CA PRO A 116 -5.21 -24.33 10.96
C PRO A 116 -6.48 -25.18 10.77
N TYR A 117 -7.63 -24.54 10.93
CA TYR A 117 -8.96 -25.18 10.74
C TYR A 117 -9.61 -24.82 9.39
N GLY A 118 -8.93 -24.03 8.57
CA GLY A 118 -9.40 -23.57 7.28
C GLY A 118 -9.37 -24.65 6.21
N THR A 119 -10.10 -24.43 5.11
CA THR A 119 -10.21 -25.40 4.03
C THR A 119 -8.86 -25.73 3.39
N LEU A 120 -8.04 -24.72 3.07
CA LEU A 120 -6.70 -24.92 2.50
C LEU A 120 -5.64 -25.19 3.58
N GLY A 121 -5.79 -24.60 4.77
CA GLY A 121 -4.86 -24.84 5.88
C GLY A 121 -4.83 -26.33 6.29
N ARG A 122 -5.97 -27.01 6.34
CA ARG A 122 -6.06 -28.46 6.62
C ARG A 122 -5.35 -29.31 5.56
N LEU A 123 -5.33 -28.88 4.31
CA LEU A 123 -4.63 -29.60 3.24
C LEU A 123 -3.11 -29.44 3.35
N LEU A 124 -2.63 -28.33 3.91
CA LEU A 124 -1.21 -28.03 4.08
C LEU A 124 -0.65 -28.60 5.38
N ALA A 125 -1.47 -28.75 6.42
CA ALA A 125 -1.05 -29.21 7.74
C ALA A 125 -0.33 -30.58 7.73
N PRO A 126 -0.75 -31.61 6.96
CA PRO A 126 -0.03 -32.89 6.88
C PRO A 126 1.39 -32.77 6.31
N HIS A 127 1.65 -31.68 5.54
CA HIS A 127 2.96 -31.40 4.96
C HIS A 127 3.83 -30.51 5.84
N GLY A 128 3.40 -30.22 7.10
CA GLY A 128 4.11 -29.36 8.03
C GLY A 128 4.10 -27.88 7.65
N VAL A 129 3.24 -27.46 6.72
CA VAL A 129 3.16 -26.08 6.24
C VAL A 129 2.05 -25.34 7.02
N GLN A 130 2.47 -24.35 7.82
CA GLN A 130 1.57 -23.43 8.52
C GLN A 130 1.80 -22.02 7.96
N LEU A 131 0.80 -21.48 7.28
CA LEU A 131 0.87 -20.13 6.70
C LEU A 131 0.45 -19.04 7.69
N MET A 132 -0.65 -19.23 8.42
CA MET A 132 -1.15 -18.23 9.37
C MET A 132 -0.24 -18.09 10.59
N PHE A 133 -0.27 -16.90 11.18
CA PHE A 133 0.56 -16.50 12.32
C PHE A 133 2.07 -16.46 12.00
N THR A 134 2.39 -16.16 10.73
CA THR A 134 3.75 -16.01 10.21
C THR A 134 3.90 -14.71 9.44
N ALA A 135 5.14 -14.32 9.11
CA ALA A 135 5.40 -13.19 8.22
C ALA A 135 4.79 -13.40 6.80
N ILE A 136 4.68 -14.64 6.34
CA ILE A 136 4.04 -14.98 5.06
C ILE A 136 2.55 -14.62 5.09
N ALA A 137 1.85 -14.86 6.20
CA ALA A 137 0.45 -14.46 6.35
C ALA A 137 0.27 -12.94 6.22
N ILE A 138 1.20 -12.15 6.78
CA ILE A 138 1.19 -10.69 6.67
C ILE A 138 1.37 -10.27 5.19
N ILE A 139 2.32 -10.91 4.48
CA ILE A 139 2.53 -10.65 3.05
C ILE A 139 1.27 -10.99 2.25
N LEU A 140 0.64 -12.15 2.48
CA LEU A 140 -0.59 -12.55 1.79
C LEU A 140 -1.75 -11.58 2.07
N ALA A 141 -1.91 -11.13 3.31
CA ALA A 141 -2.92 -10.15 3.68
C ALA A 141 -2.67 -8.81 2.98
N ASN A 142 -1.44 -8.33 2.98
CA ASN A 142 -1.05 -7.12 2.27
C ASN A 142 -1.27 -7.25 0.75
N ILE A 143 -0.89 -8.39 0.14
CA ILE A 143 -1.16 -8.66 -1.29
C ILE A 143 -2.66 -8.53 -1.56
N PHE A 144 -3.49 -9.24 -0.81
CA PHE A 144 -4.93 -9.25 -1.03
C PHE A 144 -5.55 -7.86 -0.92
N VAL A 145 -5.23 -7.12 0.15
CA VAL A 145 -5.83 -5.81 0.41
C VAL A 145 -5.33 -4.74 -0.56
N THR A 146 -4.06 -4.79 -0.96
CA THR A 146 -3.44 -3.69 -1.73
C THR A 146 -3.26 -3.99 -3.22
N PHE A 147 -3.56 -5.21 -3.68
CA PHE A 147 -3.49 -5.58 -5.11
C PHE A 147 -4.28 -4.63 -6.03
N PRO A 148 -5.53 -4.25 -5.68
CA PRO A 148 -6.31 -3.34 -6.52
C PRO A 148 -5.67 -1.97 -6.72
N LEU A 149 -4.81 -1.52 -5.81
CA LEU A 149 -4.15 -0.21 -5.90
C LEU A 149 -3.11 -0.21 -7.02
N ALA A 150 -2.22 -1.20 -7.08
CA ALA A 150 -1.25 -1.34 -8.17
C ALA A 150 -1.97 -1.48 -9.51
N PHE A 151 -2.94 -2.38 -9.58
CA PHE A 151 -3.75 -2.62 -10.78
C PHE A 151 -4.50 -1.37 -11.23
N GLY A 152 -5.15 -0.65 -10.29
CA GLY A 152 -5.95 0.54 -10.56
C GLY A 152 -5.15 1.75 -11.04
N VAL A 153 -3.84 1.81 -10.74
CA VAL A 153 -2.94 2.84 -11.29
C VAL A 153 -2.38 2.43 -12.65
N ILE A 154 -1.99 1.17 -12.82
CA ILE A 154 -1.32 0.70 -14.03
C ILE A 154 -2.31 0.52 -15.20
N LYS A 155 -3.49 -0.08 -14.95
CA LYS A 155 -4.46 -0.43 -16.00
C LYS A 155 -4.96 0.77 -16.81
N PRO A 156 -5.37 1.91 -16.22
CA PRO A 156 -5.85 3.07 -16.99
C PRO A 156 -4.79 3.60 -17.96
N VAL A 157 -3.51 3.58 -17.56
CA VAL A 157 -2.41 4.00 -18.43
C VAL A 157 -2.23 3.03 -19.59
N PHE A 158 -2.37 1.73 -19.35
CA PHE A 158 -2.43 0.74 -20.43
C PHE A 158 -3.59 0.97 -21.39
N ASP A 159 -4.77 1.28 -20.88
CA ASP A 159 -5.97 1.50 -21.70
C ASP A 159 -5.84 2.73 -22.60
N THR A 160 -5.12 3.76 -22.13
CA THR A 160 -4.88 5.01 -22.90
C THR A 160 -3.66 4.93 -23.83
N MET A 161 -2.76 3.97 -23.61
CA MET A 161 -1.57 3.79 -24.43
C MET A 161 -1.95 3.36 -25.85
N SER A 162 -1.51 4.15 -26.85
CA SER A 162 -1.80 3.87 -28.24
C SER A 162 -1.19 2.55 -28.71
N ARG A 163 -2.00 1.69 -29.32
CA ARG A 163 -1.54 0.45 -29.96
C ARG A 163 -0.59 0.72 -31.15
N SER A 164 -0.66 1.92 -31.72
CA SER A 164 0.20 2.29 -32.88
C SER A 164 1.69 2.21 -32.55
N LEU A 165 2.10 2.41 -31.30
CA LEU A 165 3.50 2.24 -30.88
C LEU A 165 3.94 0.77 -30.96
N GLU A 166 3.08 -0.14 -30.54
CA GLU A 166 3.34 -1.58 -30.61
C GLU A 166 3.31 -2.08 -32.07
N GLU A 167 2.38 -1.57 -32.87
CA GLU A 167 2.27 -1.84 -34.31
C GLU A 167 3.47 -1.31 -35.09
N ALA A 168 3.91 -0.08 -34.81
CA ALA A 168 5.11 0.50 -35.41
C ALA A 168 6.37 -0.32 -35.10
N SER A 169 6.51 -0.82 -33.88
CA SER A 169 7.62 -1.70 -33.52
C SER A 169 7.58 -3.03 -34.28
N ALA A 170 6.38 -3.57 -34.51
CA ALA A 170 6.21 -4.80 -35.28
C ALA A 170 6.55 -4.59 -36.79
N THR A 171 6.29 -3.41 -37.36
CA THR A 171 6.63 -3.12 -38.77
C THR A 171 8.13 -3.09 -39.05
N ILE A 172 8.94 -2.78 -38.03
CA ILE A 172 10.42 -2.82 -38.13
C ILE A 172 10.99 -4.21 -37.73
N GLY A 173 10.11 -5.21 -37.56
CA GLY A 173 10.50 -6.61 -37.29
C GLY A 173 10.75 -6.94 -35.82
N ALA A 174 10.35 -6.11 -34.87
CA ALA A 174 10.48 -6.41 -33.46
C ALA A 174 9.54 -7.55 -33.03
N THR A 175 10.05 -8.49 -32.25
CA THR A 175 9.23 -9.55 -31.63
C THR A 175 8.35 -8.96 -30.51
N ARG A 176 7.26 -9.63 -30.15
CA ARG A 176 6.38 -9.21 -29.03
C ARG A 176 7.15 -9.00 -27.72
N TRP A 177 8.17 -9.79 -27.44
CA TRP A 177 9.04 -9.66 -26.28
C TRP A 177 9.89 -8.39 -26.33
N GLN A 178 10.49 -8.09 -27.50
CA GLN A 178 11.24 -6.87 -27.73
C GLN A 178 10.33 -5.64 -27.60
N THR A 179 9.14 -5.65 -28.22
CA THR A 179 8.13 -4.59 -28.07
C THR A 179 7.77 -4.36 -26.61
N PHE A 180 7.51 -5.43 -25.85
CA PHE A 180 7.19 -5.32 -24.43
C PHE A 180 8.29 -4.59 -23.64
N TRP A 181 9.55 -5.02 -23.77
CA TRP A 181 10.64 -4.47 -22.99
C TRP A 181 11.12 -3.09 -23.43
N HIS A 182 11.05 -2.77 -24.73
CA HIS A 182 11.61 -1.52 -25.28
C HIS A 182 10.55 -0.46 -25.56
N VAL A 183 9.28 -0.81 -25.64
CA VAL A 183 8.19 0.12 -25.94
C VAL A 183 7.17 0.14 -24.79
N THR A 184 6.53 -1.00 -24.52
CA THR A 184 5.41 -1.08 -23.57
C THR A 184 5.84 -0.76 -22.13
N LEU A 185 6.85 -1.44 -21.62
CA LEU A 185 7.30 -1.30 -20.23
C LEU A 185 7.87 0.11 -19.94
N PRO A 186 8.72 0.69 -20.79
CA PRO A 186 9.17 2.07 -20.60
C PRO A 186 8.04 3.10 -20.63
N SER A 187 7.03 2.92 -21.49
CA SER A 187 5.86 3.81 -21.55
C SER A 187 4.99 3.75 -20.27
N LEU A 188 5.11 2.68 -19.50
CA LEU A 188 4.37 2.48 -18.25
C LEU A 188 5.19 2.81 -16.98
N ARG A 189 6.45 3.23 -17.12
CA ARG A 189 7.36 3.45 -16.00
C ARG A 189 6.76 4.33 -14.91
N GLY A 190 6.09 5.42 -15.28
CA GLY A 190 5.43 6.34 -14.37
C GLY A 190 4.29 5.67 -13.58
N ALA A 191 3.43 4.92 -14.27
CA ALA A 191 2.34 4.19 -13.66
C ALA A 191 2.84 3.08 -12.73
N ILE A 192 3.90 2.38 -13.12
CA ILE A 192 4.52 1.31 -12.32
C ILE A 192 5.11 1.88 -11.03
N VAL A 193 5.89 2.94 -11.12
CA VAL A 193 6.49 3.59 -9.94
C VAL A 193 5.41 4.17 -9.03
N SER A 194 4.42 4.88 -9.57
CA SER A 194 3.31 5.45 -8.80
C SER A 194 2.47 4.36 -8.14
N GLY A 195 2.16 3.28 -8.87
CA GLY A 195 1.44 2.12 -8.34
C GLY A 195 2.23 1.41 -7.23
N ALA A 196 3.54 1.26 -7.40
CA ALA A 196 4.42 0.67 -6.38
C ALA A 196 4.45 1.52 -5.10
N LEU A 197 4.68 2.83 -5.21
CA LEU A 197 4.74 3.73 -4.06
C LEU A 197 3.41 3.79 -3.30
N LEU A 198 2.29 3.89 -4.01
CA LEU A 198 0.96 3.91 -3.41
C LEU A 198 0.65 2.58 -2.69
N THR A 199 0.94 1.46 -3.34
CA THR A 199 0.75 0.12 -2.77
C THR A 199 1.61 -0.08 -1.54
N PHE A 200 2.88 0.31 -1.59
CA PHE A 200 3.82 0.19 -0.48
C PHE A 200 3.40 1.05 0.72
N ALA A 201 3.08 2.34 0.49
CA ALA A 201 2.60 3.23 1.54
C ALA A 201 1.35 2.68 2.24
N ARG A 202 0.41 2.12 1.46
CA ARG A 202 -0.81 1.51 2.00
C ARG A 202 -0.52 0.23 2.78
N ALA A 203 0.37 -0.62 2.28
CA ALA A 203 0.73 -1.89 2.90
C ALA A 203 1.46 -1.70 4.24
N VAL A 204 2.36 -0.71 4.34
CA VAL A 204 3.09 -0.41 5.59
C VAL A 204 2.15 -0.02 6.74
N GLY A 205 1.04 0.67 6.42
CA GLY A 205 0.02 1.07 7.40
C GLY A 205 -1.10 0.05 7.61
N GLU A 206 -1.00 -1.17 7.04
CA GLU A 206 -2.08 -2.14 7.17
C GLU A 206 -2.17 -2.71 8.60
N PHE A 207 -3.35 -2.59 9.17
CA PHE A 207 -3.66 -3.05 10.52
C PHE A 207 -4.79 -4.10 10.53
N GLY A 208 -5.90 -3.81 9.86
CA GLY A 208 -7.14 -4.56 10.02
C GLY A 208 -7.05 -6.02 9.60
N SER A 209 -6.42 -6.31 8.47
CA SER A 209 -6.21 -7.68 8.01
C SER A 209 -5.08 -8.36 8.78
N THR A 210 -4.01 -7.61 9.07
CA THR A 210 -2.81 -8.16 9.71
C THR A 210 -3.06 -8.60 11.15
N ILE A 211 -3.90 -7.91 11.93
CA ILE A 211 -4.18 -8.30 13.32
C ILE A 211 -4.79 -9.70 13.43
N LEU A 212 -5.56 -10.13 12.42
CA LEU A 212 -6.22 -11.43 12.41
C LEU A 212 -5.32 -12.55 11.91
N VAL A 213 -4.42 -12.27 10.98
CA VAL A 213 -3.60 -13.31 10.34
C VAL A 213 -2.21 -13.46 10.97
N SER A 214 -1.69 -12.42 11.65
CA SER A 214 -0.33 -12.41 12.17
C SER A 214 -0.17 -13.05 13.56
N GLY A 215 -1.25 -13.05 14.38
CA GLY A 215 -1.17 -13.45 15.78
C GLY A 215 -0.53 -12.42 16.71
N ASN A 216 -0.06 -11.29 16.20
CA ASN A 216 0.46 -10.14 16.97
C ASN A 216 1.56 -10.51 18.00
N LEU A 217 2.47 -11.42 17.64
CA LEU A 217 3.52 -11.89 18.54
C LEU A 217 4.72 -10.94 18.48
N ALA A 218 5.10 -10.36 19.62
CA ALA A 218 6.27 -9.50 19.73
C ALA A 218 7.54 -10.23 19.27
N LEU A 219 8.42 -9.53 18.55
CA LEU A 219 9.66 -10.05 17.95
C LEU A 219 9.48 -11.20 16.94
N HIS A 220 8.24 -11.51 16.52
CA HIS A 220 7.95 -12.57 15.55
C HIS A 220 7.04 -12.08 14.41
N THR A 221 5.84 -11.63 14.73
CA THR A 221 4.82 -11.28 13.72
C THR A 221 4.11 -9.95 14.00
N GLN A 222 4.59 -9.19 14.98
CA GLN A 222 4.04 -7.88 15.32
C GLN A 222 4.57 -6.82 14.35
N THR A 223 3.69 -6.28 13.48
CA THR A 223 4.00 -5.15 12.60
C THR A 223 3.95 -3.82 13.36
N ALA A 224 4.48 -2.74 12.76
CA ALA A 224 4.50 -1.42 13.41
C ALA A 224 3.10 -0.90 13.80
N PRO A 225 2.04 -0.99 12.95
CA PRO A 225 0.68 -0.66 13.39
C PRO A 225 0.18 -1.52 14.55
N LEU A 226 0.51 -2.81 14.57
CA LEU A 226 0.15 -3.72 15.66
C LEU A 226 0.91 -3.40 16.95
N TYR A 227 2.18 -3.01 16.83
CA TYR A 227 2.98 -2.55 17.98
C TYR A 227 2.37 -1.28 18.60
N ILE A 228 2.02 -0.29 17.77
CA ILE A 228 1.36 0.94 18.22
C ILE A 228 0.08 0.59 19.01
N PHE A 229 -0.76 -0.28 18.45
CA PHE A 229 -1.99 -0.71 19.09
C PHE A 229 -1.75 -1.46 20.41
N ALA A 230 -0.79 -2.38 20.44
CA ALA A 230 -0.45 -3.13 21.65
C ALA A 230 0.08 -2.18 22.75
N LYS A 231 1.03 -1.31 22.43
CA LYS A 231 1.60 -0.34 23.37
C LYS A 231 0.59 0.67 23.90
N PHE A 232 -0.34 1.10 23.04
CA PHE A 232 -1.45 1.94 23.47
C PHE A 232 -2.35 1.23 24.49
N ASN A 233 -2.73 -0.02 24.23
CA ASN A 233 -3.55 -0.81 25.16
C ASN A 233 -2.83 -1.15 26.47
N GLU A 234 -1.50 -1.25 26.47
CA GLU A 234 -0.66 -1.42 27.65
C GLU A 234 -0.47 -0.11 28.45
N GLY A 235 -1.00 1.02 27.97
CA GLY A 235 -0.80 2.35 28.57
C GLY A 235 0.60 2.94 28.32
N GLN A 236 1.40 2.32 27.46
CA GLN A 236 2.75 2.77 27.09
C GLN A 236 2.70 3.77 25.92
N ILE A 237 2.08 4.91 26.16
CA ILE A 237 1.78 5.93 25.13
C ILE A 237 3.05 6.43 24.45
N GLU A 238 4.16 6.58 25.18
CA GLU A 238 5.44 7.06 24.62
C GLU A 238 6.00 6.08 23.58
N ALA A 239 5.94 4.78 23.89
CA ALA A 239 6.41 3.73 22.96
C ALA A 239 5.54 3.68 21.70
N ALA A 240 4.21 3.79 21.85
CA ALA A 240 3.28 3.86 20.73
C ALA A 240 3.56 5.09 19.86
N ASN A 241 3.70 6.28 20.46
CA ASN A 241 3.94 7.52 19.73
C ASN A 241 5.30 7.54 19.02
N ALA A 242 6.35 6.96 19.61
CA ALA A 242 7.66 6.89 18.98
C ALA A 242 7.60 6.17 17.60
N VAL A 243 6.94 5.02 17.56
CA VAL A 243 6.77 4.28 16.30
C VAL A 243 5.78 4.97 15.37
N ALA A 244 4.71 5.59 15.90
CA ALA A 244 3.74 6.34 15.11
C ALA A 244 4.37 7.55 14.39
N ILE A 245 5.28 8.30 15.05
CA ILE A 245 6.03 9.39 14.43
C ILE A 245 6.86 8.87 13.26
N VAL A 246 7.58 7.77 13.43
CA VAL A 246 8.40 7.18 12.36
C VAL A 246 7.53 6.78 11.17
N LEU A 247 6.39 6.13 11.40
CA LEU A 247 5.45 5.76 10.34
C LEU A 247 4.86 6.99 9.64
N ALA A 248 4.50 8.03 10.40
CA ALA A 248 3.95 9.27 9.83
C ALA A 248 4.98 9.98 8.94
N LEU A 249 6.24 10.12 9.42
CA LEU A 249 7.34 10.69 8.63
C LEU A 249 7.63 9.86 7.39
N PHE A 250 7.66 8.54 7.53
CA PHE A 250 7.87 7.63 6.42
C PHE A 250 6.77 7.77 5.35
N SER A 251 5.51 7.79 5.77
CA SER A 251 4.37 8.01 4.88
C SER A 251 4.47 9.38 4.20
N PHE A 252 4.81 10.43 4.93
CA PHE A 252 5.01 11.77 4.37
C PHE A 252 6.10 11.78 3.29
N VAL A 253 7.24 11.13 3.55
CA VAL A 253 8.33 11.02 2.56
C VAL A 253 7.87 10.28 1.31
N ILE A 254 7.18 9.14 1.44
CA ILE A 254 6.67 8.39 0.28
C ILE A 254 5.69 9.23 -0.54
N PHE A 255 4.72 9.89 0.12
CA PHE A 255 3.76 10.75 -0.58
C PHE A 255 4.44 11.96 -1.24
N SER A 256 5.47 12.53 -0.61
CA SER A 256 6.26 13.59 -1.23
C SER A 256 6.99 13.09 -2.48
N ILE A 257 7.64 11.92 -2.39
CA ILE A 257 8.30 11.32 -3.55
C ILE A 257 7.27 11.06 -4.67
N LEU A 258 6.09 10.52 -4.33
CA LEU A 258 5.04 10.23 -5.31
C LEU A 258 4.55 11.51 -5.99
N PHE A 259 4.37 12.58 -5.23
CA PHE A 259 3.93 13.88 -5.75
C PHE A 259 4.96 14.49 -6.72
N PHE A 260 6.22 14.55 -6.32
CA PHE A 260 7.28 15.11 -7.14
C PHE A 260 7.69 14.19 -8.31
N ALA A 261 7.63 12.86 -8.13
CA ALA A 261 7.93 11.92 -9.20
C ALA A 261 6.92 12.00 -10.34
N ARG A 262 5.66 12.31 -10.04
CA ARG A 262 4.62 12.49 -11.06
C ARG A 262 5.00 13.60 -12.04
N ASP A 263 5.39 14.77 -11.52
CA ASP A 263 5.77 15.91 -12.37
C ASP A 263 7.01 15.61 -13.23
N TRP A 264 7.89 14.74 -12.73
CA TRP A 264 9.12 14.35 -13.43
C TRP A 264 8.89 13.25 -14.49
N LEU A 265 7.90 12.42 -14.31
CA LEU A 265 7.56 11.31 -15.19
C LEU A 265 6.56 11.71 -16.30
N ASP A 266 5.82 12.82 -16.10
CA ASP A 266 4.86 13.36 -17.08
C ASP A 266 5.53 14.37 -18.07
N VAL A 267 6.83 14.71 -17.88
CA VAL A 267 7.58 15.73 -18.71
C VAL A 267 8.28 15.11 -19.94
N GLU A 268 8.23 13.81 -20.17
CA GLU A 268 8.77 13.14 -21.37
C GLU A 268 7.67 12.38 -22.13
#